data_4f149acd238543f61d2ec06275eb2035
#
_entry.id   4f149acd238543f61d2ec06275eb2035
#
_cell.length_a   1.000
_cell.length_b   1.000
_cell.length_c   1.000
_cell.angle_alpha   90.00
_cell.angle_beta   90.00
_cell.angle_gamma   90.00
#
_symmetry.space_group_name_H-M   'P 1'
#
loop_
_entity.id
_entity.type
_entity.pdbx_description
1 polymer ?
#
loop_
_entity_poly.entity_id
_entity_poly.type
_entity_poly.pdbx_seq_one_letter_code
_entity_poly.pdbx_strand_id
1 'polypeptide(L)'
;EAPQNKGIDMNRCWQVGENYTRYTSDRNYNGEKGFQAYEAKALRDFLIKNKSQNGQTILVDLHGWTQQLIGDVKICSYYEKQFPENNKSGVGRYGTGYLVNWARTYLGSSAGAAKSALIELPKAGVTDHQSVVDKKFSNRYITATLDMLKSIK
;
A
#
# COMPACT_ATOMS: atom_id res chain seq x y z
N GLU A 1 -15.18 -10.32 14.96
CA GLU A 1 -16.27 -9.71 14.18
C GLU A 1 -16.27 -8.22 14.40
N ALA A 2 -16.60 -7.44 13.39
CA ALA A 2 -16.79 -6.00 13.56
C ALA A 2 -18.08 -5.74 14.37
N PRO A 3 -18.14 -4.68 15.20
CA PRO A 3 -19.38 -4.29 15.82
C PRO A 3 -20.49 -4.12 14.78
N GLN A 4 -21.74 -4.36 15.19
CA GLN A 4 -22.88 -4.21 14.30
C GLN A 4 -22.83 -2.86 13.57
N ASN A 5 -22.88 -2.86 12.24
CA ASN A 5 -22.81 -1.71 11.34
C ASN A 5 -21.41 -1.05 11.14
N LYS A 6 -20.32 -1.70 11.56
CA LYS A 6 -18.96 -1.19 11.30
C LYS A 6 -18.13 -2.21 10.54
N GLY A 7 -17.71 -1.85 9.34
CA GLY A 7 -16.66 -2.58 8.63
C GLY A 7 -15.29 -2.36 9.28
N ILE A 8 -14.35 -3.25 9.01
CA ILE A 8 -12.94 -3.08 9.41
C ILE A 8 -12.19 -2.44 8.24
N ASP A 9 -11.51 -1.31 8.52
CA ASP A 9 -10.57 -0.73 7.57
C ASP A 9 -9.34 -1.65 7.44
N MET A 10 -9.30 -2.38 6.35
CA MET A 10 -8.23 -3.34 6.10
C MET A 10 -6.85 -2.68 6.10
N ASN A 11 -6.74 -1.45 5.63
CA ASN A 11 -5.43 -0.76 5.60
C ASN A 11 -5.09 -0.05 6.92
N ARG A 12 -5.71 -0.47 8.02
CA ARG A 12 -5.37 -0.08 9.39
C ARG A 12 -5.18 -1.28 10.33
N CYS A 13 -5.43 -2.52 9.87
CA CYS A 13 -5.38 -3.70 10.72
C CYS A 13 -4.08 -4.53 10.59
N TRP A 14 -3.07 -4.02 9.87
CA TRP A 14 -1.78 -4.70 9.68
C TRP A 14 -0.86 -4.48 10.89
N GLN A 15 -0.78 -5.48 11.75
CA GLN A 15 0.03 -5.43 12.97
C GLN A 15 1.50 -5.71 12.68
N VAL A 16 2.39 -4.90 13.25
CA VAL A 16 3.84 -5.11 13.25
C VAL A 16 4.30 -5.34 14.69
N GLY A 17 4.93 -6.48 14.95
CA GLY A 17 5.33 -6.89 16.29
C GLY A 17 4.11 -7.08 17.21
N GLU A 18 4.30 -6.82 18.49
CA GLU A 18 3.25 -6.89 19.49
C GLU A 18 2.39 -5.61 19.56
N ASN A 19 2.87 -4.54 18.93
CA ASN A 19 2.21 -3.24 18.95
C ASN A 19 1.06 -3.20 17.96
N TYR A 20 -0.13 -2.99 18.47
CA TYR A 20 -1.34 -2.76 17.69
C TYR A 20 -1.95 -1.42 18.05
N THR A 21 -1.96 -0.50 17.10
CA THR A 21 -2.62 0.78 17.28
C THR A 21 -4.09 0.64 16.94
N ARG A 22 -4.95 0.83 17.94
CA ARG A 22 -6.39 0.77 17.75
C ARG A 22 -6.92 2.10 17.24
N TYR A 23 -7.65 2.04 16.13
CA TYR A 23 -8.40 3.14 15.58
C TYR A 23 -9.88 2.96 15.86
N THR A 24 -10.50 3.93 16.52
CA THR A 24 -11.89 3.85 17.00
C THR A 24 -12.88 4.68 16.18
N SER A 25 -12.38 5.55 15.29
CA SER A 25 -13.25 6.33 14.41
C SER A 25 -13.95 5.43 13.39
N ASP A 26 -15.19 5.75 13.05
CA ASP A 26 -15.98 4.93 12.13
C ASP A 26 -15.30 4.68 10.80
N ARG A 27 -14.60 5.68 10.27
CA ARG A 27 -13.88 5.57 9.00
C ARG A 27 -12.67 4.64 9.05
N ASN A 28 -11.94 4.65 10.17
CA ASN A 28 -10.67 3.94 10.30
C ASN A 28 -10.73 2.79 11.30
N TYR A 29 -11.94 2.36 11.69
CA TYR A 29 -12.08 1.26 12.62
C TYR A 29 -11.35 0.01 12.11
N ASN A 30 -10.40 -0.48 12.87
CA ASN A 30 -9.52 -1.56 12.45
C ASN A 30 -9.68 -2.87 13.25
N GLY A 31 -10.71 -2.95 14.06
CA GLY A 31 -10.97 -4.10 14.94
C GLY A 31 -10.30 -3.98 16.31
N GLU A 32 -10.50 -5.00 17.13
CA GLU A 32 -9.97 -5.07 18.49
C GLU A 32 -8.50 -5.57 18.53
N LYS A 33 -8.07 -6.23 17.45
CA LYS A 33 -6.72 -6.79 17.30
C LYS A 33 -6.29 -6.81 15.84
N GLY A 34 -4.98 -6.90 15.62
CA GLY A 34 -4.43 -7.02 14.28
C GLY A 34 -4.97 -8.23 13.53
N PHE A 35 -5.13 -8.08 12.24
CA PHE A 35 -5.63 -9.13 11.35
C PHE A 35 -6.99 -9.71 11.74
N GLN A 36 -7.86 -8.91 12.33
CA GLN A 36 -9.21 -9.38 12.68
C GLN A 36 -10.06 -9.61 11.43
N ALA A 37 -9.87 -8.81 10.34
CA ALA A 37 -10.54 -9.04 9.07
C ALA A 37 -10.01 -10.33 8.42
N TYR A 38 -10.93 -11.19 7.95
CA TYR A 38 -10.57 -12.45 7.28
C TYR A 38 -9.80 -12.22 5.99
N GLU A 39 -10.15 -11.18 5.25
CA GLU A 39 -9.49 -10.78 4.01
C GLU A 39 -8.02 -10.37 4.27
N ALA A 40 -7.76 -9.62 5.34
CA ALA A 40 -6.41 -9.25 5.73
C ALA A 40 -5.56 -10.47 6.12
N LYS A 41 -6.16 -11.46 6.80
CA LYS A 41 -5.49 -12.74 7.10
C LYS A 41 -5.16 -13.50 5.81
N ALA A 42 -6.14 -13.65 4.93
CA ALA A 42 -5.96 -14.38 3.67
C ALA A 42 -4.87 -13.73 2.81
N LEU A 43 -4.88 -12.39 2.69
CA LEU A 43 -3.86 -11.65 1.96
C LEU A 43 -2.49 -11.78 2.62
N ARG A 44 -2.39 -11.70 3.94
CA ARG A 44 -1.14 -11.91 4.69
C ARG A 44 -0.55 -13.28 4.38
N ASP A 45 -1.34 -14.34 4.47
CA ASP A 45 -0.90 -15.71 4.29
C ASP A 45 -0.47 -15.94 2.83
N PHE A 46 -1.20 -15.37 1.87
CA PHE A 46 -0.83 -15.36 0.46
C PHE A 46 0.52 -14.66 0.23
N LEU A 47 0.73 -13.47 0.79
CA LEU A 47 1.96 -12.71 0.63
C LEU A 47 3.16 -13.43 1.27
N ILE A 48 3.01 -14.01 2.46
CA ILE A 48 4.07 -14.79 3.11
C ILE A 48 4.43 -16.01 2.26
N LYS A 49 3.45 -16.73 1.71
CA LYS A 49 3.66 -17.91 0.88
C LYS A 49 4.40 -17.57 -0.43
N ASN A 50 4.15 -16.40 -1.00
CA ASN A 50 4.64 -16.02 -2.32
C ASN A 50 5.81 -15.01 -2.29
N LYS A 51 6.30 -14.62 -1.12
CA LYS A 51 7.47 -13.74 -1.03
C LYS A 51 8.72 -14.40 -1.61
N SER A 52 9.63 -13.62 -2.15
CA SER A 52 10.92 -14.15 -2.59
C SER A 52 11.70 -14.74 -1.40
N GLN A 53 12.32 -15.89 -1.61
CA GLN A 53 13.20 -16.50 -0.60
C GLN A 53 14.63 -15.96 -0.68
N ASN A 54 15.12 -15.74 -1.90
CA ASN A 54 16.52 -15.37 -2.16
C ASN A 54 16.66 -14.01 -2.87
N GLY A 55 15.57 -13.42 -3.33
CA GLY A 55 15.54 -12.17 -4.06
C GLY A 55 14.81 -11.05 -3.31
N GLN A 56 14.75 -9.90 -3.94
CA GLN A 56 14.01 -8.75 -3.42
C GLN A 56 12.50 -8.95 -3.59
N THR A 57 11.74 -8.84 -2.52
CA THR A 57 10.28 -8.70 -2.60
C THR A 57 9.91 -7.22 -2.73
N ILE A 58 9.04 -6.90 -3.68
CA ILE A 58 8.49 -5.56 -3.87
C ILE A 58 6.98 -5.65 -3.81
N LEU A 59 6.38 -4.78 -3.00
CA LEU A 59 4.94 -4.64 -2.86
C LEU A 59 4.53 -3.21 -3.19
N VAL A 60 3.61 -3.06 -4.13
CA VAL A 60 2.95 -1.79 -4.42
C VAL A 60 1.47 -1.93 -4.09
N ASP A 61 1.02 -1.09 -3.18
CA ASP A 61 -0.37 -1.00 -2.72
C ASP A 61 -1.03 0.20 -3.42
N LEU A 62 -1.95 -0.08 -4.35
CA LEU A 62 -2.58 0.96 -5.16
C LEU A 62 -3.91 1.39 -4.58
N HIS A 63 -4.00 2.66 -4.26
CA HIS A 63 -5.17 3.31 -3.69
C HIS A 63 -5.65 4.50 -4.55
N GLY A 64 -6.74 5.07 -4.24
CA GLY A 64 -7.27 6.37 -4.64
C GLY A 64 -8.10 6.94 -3.49
N TRP A 65 -8.19 8.21 -3.30
CA TRP A 65 -7.90 9.35 -4.18
C TRP A 65 -7.30 10.49 -3.33
N THR A 66 -6.30 10.19 -2.50
CA THR A 66 -5.72 11.20 -1.59
C THR A 66 -4.46 11.85 -2.13
N GLN A 67 -4.05 11.50 -3.35
CA GLN A 67 -2.90 12.10 -4.02
C GLN A 67 -1.61 12.00 -3.19
N GLN A 68 -1.25 10.82 -2.69
CA GLN A 68 -0.09 10.65 -1.83
C GLN A 68 0.84 9.56 -2.34
N LEU A 69 2.12 9.73 -2.04
CA LEU A 69 3.15 8.70 -2.15
C LEU A 69 3.67 8.40 -0.75
N ILE A 70 3.63 7.13 -0.34
CA ILE A 70 4.02 6.69 1.01
C ILE A 70 4.91 5.47 0.87
N GLY A 71 6.02 5.40 1.62
CA GLY A 71 6.87 4.21 1.67
C GLY A 71 8.22 4.37 0.98
N ASP A 72 8.69 3.31 0.32
CA ASP A 72 10.04 3.23 -0.24
C ASP A 72 10.35 4.36 -1.22
N VAL A 73 11.45 5.06 -0.98
CA VAL A 73 11.87 6.24 -1.75
C VAL A 73 12.08 5.91 -3.23
N LYS A 74 12.70 4.77 -3.53
CA LYS A 74 13.01 4.37 -4.92
C LYS A 74 11.72 3.99 -5.65
N ILE A 75 10.83 3.23 -5.03
CA ILE A 75 9.52 2.90 -5.62
C ILE A 75 8.74 4.19 -5.87
N CYS A 76 8.58 5.04 -4.85
CA CYS A 76 7.85 6.30 -4.98
C CYS A 76 8.39 7.18 -6.12
N SER A 77 9.71 7.21 -6.37
CA SER A 77 10.30 8.04 -7.42
C SER A 77 9.83 7.67 -8.84
N TYR A 78 9.50 6.40 -9.11
CA TYR A 78 8.96 6.00 -10.42
C TYR A 78 7.53 6.50 -10.61
N TYR A 79 6.73 6.45 -9.54
CA TYR A 79 5.35 6.94 -9.59
C TYR A 79 5.29 8.47 -9.58
N GLU A 80 6.19 9.14 -8.87
CA GLU A 80 6.32 10.60 -8.89
C GLU A 80 6.53 11.15 -10.31
N LYS A 81 7.36 10.50 -11.12
CA LYS A 81 7.58 10.91 -12.52
C LYS A 81 6.30 10.90 -13.34
N GLN A 82 5.40 9.99 -13.06
CA GLN A 82 4.13 9.86 -13.77
C GLN A 82 2.99 10.63 -13.09
N PHE A 83 3.09 10.87 -11.79
CA PHE A 83 2.10 11.56 -10.96
C PHE A 83 2.76 12.69 -10.16
N PRO A 84 3.32 13.72 -10.84
CA PRO A 84 4.04 14.82 -10.17
C PRO A 84 3.14 15.65 -9.24
N GLU A 85 1.83 15.58 -9.45
CA GLU A 85 0.81 16.21 -8.63
C GLU A 85 0.64 15.56 -7.24
N ASN A 86 1.18 14.34 -7.02
CA ASN A 86 1.04 13.66 -5.74
C ASN A 86 1.88 14.29 -4.64
N ASN A 87 1.30 14.34 -3.44
CA ASN A 87 1.99 14.77 -2.23
C ASN A 87 3.05 13.74 -1.82
N LYS A 88 4.26 14.20 -1.56
CA LYS A 88 5.45 13.39 -1.24
C LYS A 88 5.78 13.34 0.24
N SER A 89 4.97 13.93 1.11
CA SER A 89 5.26 14.00 2.56
C SER A 89 5.36 12.62 3.23
N GLY A 90 4.80 11.59 2.59
CA GLY A 90 4.87 10.19 3.04
C GLY A 90 6.06 9.40 2.49
N VAL A 91 6.87 9.96 1.57
CA VAL A 91 8.03 9.27 1.00
C VAL A 91 9.07 9.01 2.10
N GLY A 92 9.55 7.77 2.18
CA GLY A 92 10.44 7.30 3.25
C GLY A 92 9.74 7.03 4.58
N ARG A 93 8.43 7.20 4.67
CA ARG A 93 7.63 6.98 5.90
C ARG A 93 6.67 5.81 5.70
N TYR A 94 6.28 5.20 6.82
CA TYR A 94 5.37 4.06 6.84
C TYR A 94 4.35 4.25 7.97
N GLY A 95 3.08 4.24 7.62
CA GLY A 95 2.00 4.41 8.61
C GLY A 95 1.80 3.16 9.45
N THR A 96 1.51 3.33 10.74
CA THR A 96 1.12 2.23 11.62
C THR A 96 -0.21 1.63 11.15
N GLY A 97 -0.28 0.30 11.12
CA GLY A 97 -1.47 -0.42 10.64
C GLY A 97 -1.61 -0.54 9.14
N TYR A 98 -0.71 0.05 8.36
CA TYR A 98 -0.72 -0.06 6.89
C TYR A 98 -0.08 -1.34 6.40
N LEU A 99 -0.64 -1.91 5.31
CA LEU A 99 -0.08 -3.06 4.61
C LEU A 99 1.40 -2.85 4.25
N VAL A 100 1.77 -1.68 3.74
CA VAL A 100 3.14 -1.38 3.31
C VAL A 100 4.16 -1.41 4.46
N ASN A 101 3.76 -1.01 5.66
CA ASN A 101 4.63 -1.11 6.83
C ASN A 101 4.86 -2.57 7.24
N TRP A 102 3.80 -3.35 7.25
CA TRP A 102 3.87 -4.77 7.54
C TRP A 102 4.70 -5.53 6.48
N ALA A 103 4.46 -5.25 5.21
CA ALA A 103 5.17 -5.89 4.10
C ALA A 103 6.68 -5.65 4.16
N ARG A 104 7.11 -4.40 4.40
CA ARG A 104 8.52 -4.06 4.61
C ARG A 104 9.15 -4.88 5.74
N THR A 105 8.40 -5.12 6.81
CA THR A 105 8.91 -5.82 8.00
C THR A 105 8.99 -7.33 7.79
N TYR A 106 8.00 -7.94 7.14
CA TYR A 106 7.84 -9.40 7.15
C TYR A 106 8.07 -10.10 5.80
N LEU A 107 8.11 -9.36 4.70
CA LEU A 107 8.33 -9.97 3.38
C LEU A 107 9.79 -9.91 2.92
N GLY A 108 10.72 -9.60 3.80
CA GLY A 108 12.14 -9.66 3.53
C GLY A 108 12.64 -11.10 3.29
N SER A 109 13.83 -11.20 2.72
CA SER A 109 14.55 -12.45 2.42
C SER A 109 16.04 -12.29 2.76
N SER A 110 16.86 -13.29 2.40
CA SER A 110 18.32 -13.19 2.48
C SER A 110 18.90 -12.01 1.67
N ALA A 111 18.20 -11.54 0.65
CA ALA A 111 18.58 -10.34 -0.12
C ALA A 111 18.26 -9.01 0.58
N GLY A 112 17.66 -9.03 1.77
CA GLY A 112 17.34 -7.85 2.56
C GLY A 112 15.85 -7.63 2.82
N ALA A 113 15.52 -6.48 3.40
CA ALA A 113 14.15 -6.10 3.69
C ALA A 113 13.33 -5.92 2.41
N ALA A 114 12.06 -6.28 2.46
CA ALA A 114 11.13 -6.00 1.36
C ALA A 114 11.00 -4.50 1.14
N LYS A 115 10.80 -4.10 -0.11
CA LYS A 115 10.48 -2.73 -0.49
C LYS A 115 8.98 -2.62 -0.71
N SER A 116 8.38 -1.58 -0.16
CA SER A 116 6.93 -1.40 -0.27
C SER A 116 6.55 0.07 -0.37
N ALA A 117 5.55 0.36 -1.18
CA ALA A 117 4.99 1.71 -1.28
C ALA A 117 3.49 1.65 -1.51
N LEU A 118 2.78 2.60 -0.91
CA LEU A 118 1.38 2.90 -1.16
C LEU A 118 1.31 4.10 -2.09
N ILE A 119 0.61 3.91 -3.19
CA ILE A 119 0.44 4.90 -4.25
C ILE A 119 -1.03 5.29 -4.29
N GLU A 120 -1.32 6.48 -3.84
CA GLU A 120 -2.65 7.07 -3.94
C GLU A 120 -2.79 7.82 -5.26
N LEU A 121 -3.69 7.37 -6.11
CA LEU A 121 -3.98 8.06 -7.36
C LEU A 121 -4.48 9.49 -7.11
N PRO A 122 -4.17 10.43 -8.02
CA PRO A 122 -4.63 11.80 -7.89
C PRO A 122 -6.15 11.88 -7.82
N LYS A 123 -6.65 12.80 -7.00
CA LYS A 123 -8.06 13.16 -7.01
C LYS A 123 -8.36 13.89 -8.31
N ALA A 124 -8.89 13.17 -9.25
CA ALA A 124 -9.07 13.66 -10.60
C ALA A 124 -10.16 14.74 -10.76
N GLY A 125 -10.79 15.15 -9.68
CA GLY A 125 -12.03 15.93 -9.77
C GLY A 125 -13.14 15.06 -10.36
N VAL A 126 -13.07 13.76 -10.14
CA VAL A 126 -13.70 12.77 -10.97
C VAL A 126 -14.49 11.84 -10.08
N THR A 127 -15.72 11.74 -10.42
CA THR A 127 -16.65 10.75 -9.90
C THR A 127 -16.96 9.67 -10.95
N ASP A 128 -16.34 9.72 -12.12
CA ASP A 128 -16.69 8.86 -13.24
C ASP A 128 -15.46 8.21 -13.90
N HIS A 129 -15.71 7.08 -14.53
CA HIS A 129 -14.73 6.28 -15.25
C HIS A 129 -14.06 7.06 -16.40
N GLN A 130 -14.81 7.89 -17.10
CA GLN A 130 -14.30 8.62 -18.27
C GLN A 130 -13.13 9.53 -17.93
N SER A 131 -13.18 10.19 -16.80
CA SER A 131 -12.09 11.07 -16.36
C SER A 131 -10.81 10.29 -16.02
N VAL A 132 -10.93 9.07 -15.51
CA VAL A 132 -9.77 8.17 -15.31
C VAL A 132 -9.11 7.84 -16.65
N VAL A 133 -9.93 7.60 -17.68
CA VAL A 133 -9.50 7.34 -19.04
C VAL A 133 -8.85 8.58 -19.66
N ASP A 134 -9.51 9.74 -19.60
CA ASP A 134 -9.04 11.00 -20.19
C ASP A 134 -7.69 11.46 -19.61
N LYS A 135 -7.49 11.26 -18.29
CA LYS A 135 -6.23 11.56 -17.61
C LYS A 135 -5.18 10.45 -17.77
N LYS A 136 -5.50 9.39 -18.51
CA LYS A 136 -4.60 8.28 -18.83
C LYS A 136 -3.96 7.63 -17.59
N PHE A 137 -4.69 7.56 -16.46
CA PHE A 137 -4.14 7.05 -15.20
C PHE A 137 -3.63 5.62 -15.33
N SER A 138 -4.33 4.76 -16.06
CA SER A 138 -3.87 3.39 -16.30
C SER A 138 -2.53 3.36 -17.03
N ASN A 139 -2.38 4.16 -18.09
CA ASN A 139 -1.12 4.22 -18.84
C ASN A 139 0.03 4.77 -17.98
N ARG A 140 -0.22 5.83 -17.22
CA ARG A 140 0.75 6.45 -16.32
C ARG A 140 1.19 5.44 -15.24
N TYR A 141 0.25 4.72 -14.66
CA TYR A 141 0.53 3.68 -13.67
C TYR A 141 1.34 2.53 -14.27
N ILE A 142 0.94 2.01 -15.43
CA ILE A 142 1.65 0.94 -16.13
C ILE A 142 3.09 1.38 -16.46
N THR A 143 3.26 2.60 -16.99
CA THR A 143 4.59 3.13 -17.30
C THR A 143 5.48 3.19 -16.06
N ALA A 144 4.98 3.74 -14.94
CA ALA A 144 5.71 3.77 -13.68
C ALA A 144 6.13 2.37 -13.22
N THR A 145 5.20 1.43 -13.29
CA THR A 145 5.45 0.03 -12.88
C THR A 145 6.49 -0.65 -13.77
N LEU A 146 6.40 -0.49 -15.09
CA LEU A 146 7.36 -1.09 -16.02
C LEU A 146 8.76 -0.49 -15.85
N ASP A 147 8.88 0.82 -15.67
CA ASP A 147 10.16 1.49 -15.45
C ASP A 147 10.79 1.04 -14.12
N MET A 148 9.97 0.89 -13.08
CA MET A 148 10.40 0.31 -11.81
C MET A 148 10.95 -1.11 -12.02
N LEU A 149 10.20 -1.99 -12.67
CA LEU A 149 10.59 -3.39 -12.88
C LEU A 149 11.88 -3.52 -13.69
N LYS A 150 12.07 -2.69 -14.73
CA LYS A 150 13.31 -2.68 -15.52
C LYS A 150 14.54 -2.27 -14.70
N SER A 151 14.35 -1.52 -13.62
CA SER A 151 15.46 -1.04 -12.77
C SER A 151 15.87 -2.01 -11.67
N ILE A 152 15.07 -3.05 -11.46
CA ILE A 152 15.31 -4.11 -10.49
C ILE A 152 15.99 -5.25 -11.26
N LYS A 153 17.29 -5.15 -11.39
CA LYS A 153 18.15 -6.22 -11.90
C LYS A 153 19.01 -6.74 -10.77
#